data_3d8438a5fc98a4058524cbb30cbcfa76
#
_entry.id   3d8438a5fc98a4058524cbb30cbcfa76
#
_cell.length_a   1.000
_cell.length_b   1.000
_cell.length_c   1.000
_cell.angle_alpha   90.00
_cell.angle_beta   90.00
_cell.angle_gamma   90.00
#
_symmetry.space_group_name_H-M   'P 1'
#
loop_
_entity.id
_entity.type
_entity.pdbx_description
1 polymer ?
#
loop_
_entity_poly.entity_id
_entity_poly.type
_entity_poly.pdbx_seq_one_letter_code
_entity_poly.pdbx_strand_id
1 'polypeptide(L)'
;VIPRNNTRILRVGKKDFADAVARVAAISQERSRPVKLTLEPGLLTLSASSQEQGVAKEELDDNRISFDAEPLEIGFQARYLNDITDQVEKDVEFAFSDSSAPTIVRDVDSPSALYVLMPMRV
;
A
#
# COMPACT_ATOMS: atom_id res chain seq x y z
N VAL A 1 0.25 -18.11 -9.77
CA VAL A 1 -0.68 -18.71 -8.81
C VAL A 1 -1.28 -17.61 -7.93
N ILE A 2 -2.59 -17.53 -7.90
CA ILE A 2 -3.29 -16.54 -7.09
C ILE A 2 -3.34 -17.03 -5.64
N PRO A 3 -2.76 -16.26 -4.69
CA PRO A 3 -2.84 -16.65 -3.27
C PRO A 3 -4.29 -16.69 -2.79
N ARG A 4 -4.64 -17.71 -2.02
CA ARG A 4 -6.00 -17.89 -1.52
C ARG A 4 -6.20 -17.45 -0.08
N ASN A 5 -5.11 -17.12 0.61
CA ASN A 5 -5.16 -16.73 2.02
C ASN A 5 -5.16 -15.22 2.22
N ASN A 6 -5.42 -14.45 1.16
CA ASN A 6 -5.41 -13.00 1.21
C ASN A 6 -6.78 -12.50 1.69
N THR A 7 -6.96 -12.50 3.01
CA THR A 7 -8.25 -12.17 3.64
C THR A 7 -8.31 -10.79 4.27
N ARG A 8 -7.15 -10.11 4.40
CA ARG A 8 -7.12 -8.74 4.94
C ARG A 8 -7.29 -7.76 3.80
N ILE A 9 -8.45 -7.11 3.74
CA ILE A 9 -8.85 -6.27 2.62
C ILE A 9 -8.76 -4.80 3.00
N LEU A 10 -7.96 -4.06 2.24
CA LEU A 10 -7.88 -2.61 2.33
C LEU A 10 -8.46 -1.99 1.07
N ARG A 11 -9.37 -1.04 1.24
CA ARG A 11 -9.88 -0.23 0.13
C ARG A 11 -9.53 1.23 0.39
N VAL A 12 -9.02 1.90 -0.61
CA VAL A 12 -8.58 3.29 -0.49
C VAL A 12 -8.73 3.97 -1.84
N GLY A 13 -9.03 5.26 -1.83
CA GLY A 13 -9.09 6.05 -3.06
C GLY A 13 -7.72 6.14 -3.70
N LYS A 14 -7.66 5.96 -5.00
CA LYS A 14 -6.41 6.02 -5.77
C LYS A 14 -5.65 7.30 -5.49
N LYS A 15 -6.33 8.44 -5.56
CA LYS A 15 -5.69 9.74 -5.41
C LYS A 15 -5.09 9.92 -4.01
N ASP A 16 -5.86 9.59 -2.99
CA ASP A 16 -5.39 9.72 -1.60
C ASP A 16 -4.18 8.82 -1.36
N PHE A 17 -4.23 7.60 -1.86
CA PHE A 17 -3.14 6.65 -1.69
C PHE A 17 -1.90 7.08 -2.47
N ALA A 18 -2.06 7.44 -3.74
CA ALA A 18 -0.94 7.84 -4.59
C ALA A 18 -0.26 9.12 -4.06
N ASP A 19 -1.03 10.08 -3.60
CA ASP A 19 -0.48 11.31 -3.03
C ASP A 19 0.29 11.03 -1.75
N ALA A 20 -0.23 10.15 -0.90
CA ALA A 20 0.46 9.76 0.34
C ALA A 20 1.77 9.03 0.05
N VAL A 21 1.77 8.12 -0.90
CA VAL A 21 2.98 7.41 -1.33
C VAL A 21 4.02 8.40 -1.85
N ALA A 22 3.59 9.33 -2.69
CA ALA A 22 4.51 10.33 -3.27
C ALA A 22 5.15 11.20 -2.18
N ARG A 23 4.35 11.62 -1.17
CA ARG A 23 4.88 12.45 -0.09
C ARG A 23 5.89 11.73 0.78
N VAL A 24 5.61 10.48 1.18
CA VAL A 24 6.55 9.75 2.02
C VAL A 24 7.78 9.27 1.22
N ALA A 25 7.59 8.89 -0.04
CA ALA A 25 8.69 8.41 -0.86
C ALA A 25 9.68 9.52 -1.22
N ALA A 26 9.24 10.79 -1.19
CA ALA A 26 10.09 11.93 -1.53
C ALA A 26 11.30 12.05 -0.60
N ILE A 27 11.22 11.54 0.64
CA ILE A 27 12.34 11.60 1.59
C ILE A 27 13.44 10.59 1.26
N SER A 28 13.10 9.49 0.59
CA SER A 28 14.05 8.44 0.29
C SER A 28 14.83 8.76 -0.98
N GLN A 29 16.16 8.66 -0.91
CA GLN A 29 17.03 8.84 -2.07
C GLN A 29 17.51 7.50 -2.62
N GLU A 30 17.10 6.40 -2.02
CA GLU A 30 17.47 5.08 -2.49
C GLU A 30 16.69 4.72 -3.74
N ARG A 31 17.30 3.89 -4.59
CA ARG A 31 16.65 3.44 -5.82
C ARG A 31 15.36 2.68 -5.56
N SER A 32 15.35 1.88 -4.53
CA SER A 32 14.19 1.06 -4.20
C SER A 32 13.07 1.85 -3.53
N ARG A 33 13.37 2.98 -2.88
CA ARG A 33 12.39 3.83 -2.20
C ARG A 33 11.33 3.02 -1.45
N PRO A 34 11.73 2.25 -0.43
CA PRO A 34 10.76 1.40 0.28
C PRO A 34 9.76 2.24 1.05
N VAL A 35 8.49 1.83 0.95
CA VAL A 35 7.41 2.45 1.71
C VAL A 35 6.79 1.36 2.58
N LYS A 36 6.69 1.63 3.87
CA LYS A 36 6.08 0.72 4.82
C LYS A 36 4.63 1.10 5.03
N LEU A 37 3.75 0.12 4.89
CA LEU A 37 2.33 0.27 5.19
C LEU A 37 2.06 -0.38 6.53
N THR A 38 1.54 0.37 7.48
CA THR A 38 1.10 -0.14 8.77
C THR A 38 -0.42 -0.04 8.80
N LEU A 39 -1.07 -1.20 8.88
CA LEU A 39 -2.52 -1.31 8.79
C LEU A 39 -3.10 -1.67 10.15
N GLU A 40 -4.07 -0.89 10.58
CA GLU A 40 -4.85 -1.14 11.78
C GLU A 40 -6.32 -0.88 11.42
N PRO A 41 -7.28 -1.45 12.18
CA PRO A 41 -8.68 -1.17 11.90
C PRO A 41 -8.95 0.35 11.87
N GLY A 42 -9.41 0.84 10.72
CA GLY A 42 -9.71 2.25 10.54
C GLY A 42 -8.52 3.16 10.32
N LEU A 43 -7.30 2.61 10.16
CA LEU A 43 -6.10 3.46 10.01
C LEU A 43 -5.06 2.80 9.10
N LEU A 44 -4.59 3.56 8.13
CA LEU A 44 -3.43 3.20 7.31
C LEU A 44 -2.35 4.24 7.53
N THR A 45 -1.17 3.78 7.94
CA THR A 45 0.00 4.65 8.07
C THR A 45 1.02 4.26 7.02
N LEU A 46 1.43 5.24 6.21
CA LEU A 46 2.52 5.06 5.25
C LEU A 46 3.75 5.75 5.80
N SER A 47 4.90 5.08 5.73
CA SER A 47 6.14 5.66 6.22
C SER A 47 7.31 5.28 5.34
N ALA A 48 8.29 6.19 5.29
CA ALA A 48 9.57 5.94 4.65
C ALA A 48 10.65 6.60 5.51
N SER A 49 11.85 6.05 5.48
CA SER A 49 12.95 6.59 6.27
C SER A 49 14.17 6.85 5.40
N SER A 50 14.96 7.85 5.81
CA SER A 50 16.22 8.21 5.19
C SER A 50 17.23 8.49 6.31
N GLN A 51 18.47 8.05 6.13
CA GLN A 51 19.52 8.33 7.12
C GLN A 51 19.80 9.82 7.24
N GLU A 52 19.62 10.56 6.17
CA GLU A 52 19.94 11.99 6.14
C GLU A 52 18.77 12.87 6.57
N GLN A 53 17.55 12.51 6.17
CA GLN A 53 16.38 13.38 6.34
C GLN A 53 15.40 12.90 7.41
N GLY A 54 15.60 11.71 7.98
CA GLY A 54 14.76 11.19 9.03
C GLY A 54 13.62 10.32 8.52
N VAL A 55 12.43 10.50 9.09
CA VAL A 55 11.26 9.67 8.79
C VAL A 55 10.11 10.53 8.31
N ALA A 56 9.49 10.13 7.20
CA ALA A 56 8.25 10.73 6.72
C ALA A 56 7.09 9.77 7.01
N LYS A 57 5.97 10.31 7.46
CA LYS A 57 4.76 9.55 7.73
C LYS A 57 3.54 10.27 7.19
N GLU A 58 2.59 9.49 6.68
CA GLU A 58 1.25 9.96 6.29
C GLU A 58 0.23 9.00 6.87
N GLU A 59 -0.86 9.53 7.38
CA GLU A 59 -1.93 8.71 7.94
C GLU A 59 -3.22 8.94 7.18
N LEU A 60 -3.90 7.84 6.82
CA LEU A 60 -5.23 7.88 6.20
C LEU A 60 -6.18 7.16 7.15
N ASP A 61 -7.17 7.89 7.65
CA ASP A 61 -8.12 7.37 8.62
C ASP A 61 -9.35 6.74 7.94
N ASP A 62 -10.33 6.33 8.74
CA ASP A 62 -11.51 5.63 8.24
C ASP A 62 -12.46 6.50 7.40
N ASN A 63 -12.20 7.79 7.28
CA ASN A 63 -12.88 8.63 6.29
C ASN A 63 -12.36 8.43 4.88
N ARG A 64 -11.16 7.86 4.74
CA ARG A 64 -10.48 7.72 3.46
C ARG A 64 -10.17 6.28 3.09
N ILE A 65 -10.19 5.38 4.06
CA ILE A 65 -9.90 3.96 3.83
C ILE A 65 -10.98 3.09 4.47
N SER A 66 -11.00 1.83 4.04
CA SER A 66 -11.78 0.79 4.71
C SER A 66 -10.87 -0.38 5.00
N PHE A 67 -10.64 -0.68 6.27
CA PHE A 67 -9.85 -1.81 6.73
C PHE A 67 -10.29 -2.18 8.15
N ASP A 68 -10.74 -3.42 8.34
CA ASP A 68 -11.20 -3.87 9.65
C ASP A 68 -10.64 -5.24 10.05
N ALA A 69 -9.54 -5.63 9.42
CA ALA A 69 -8.87 -6.90 9.71
C ALA A 69 -7.79 -6.73 10.78
N GLU A 70 -7.09 -7.82 11.09
CA GLU A 70 -6.00 -7.80 12.06
C GLU A 70 -4.86 -6.89 11.60
N PRO A 71 -4.17 -6.21 12.54
CA PRO A 71 -3.06 -5.32 12.18
C PRO A 71 -1.97 -6.04 11.39
N LEU A 72 -1.36 -5.30 10.48
CA LEU A 72 -0.34 -5.82 9.57
C LEU A 72 0.65 -4.73 9.21
N GLU A 73 1.94 -5.05 9.19
CA GLU A 73 2.97 -4.19 8.62
C GLU A 73 3.56 -4.88 7.40
N ILE A 74 3.66 -4.15 6.29
CA ILE A 74 4.18 -4.71 5.05
C ILE A 74 4.85 -3.60 4.24
N GLY A 75 5.93 -3.93 3.56
CA GLY A 75 6.67 -2.95 2.76
C GLY A 75 6.60 -3.23 1.27
N PHE A 76 6.59 -2.17 0.48
CA PHE A 76 6.62 -2.25 -0.97
C PHE A 76 7.54 -1.18 -1.54
N GLN A 77 8.02 -1.39 -2.77
CA GLN A 77 8.69 -0.33 -3.50
C GLN A 77 7.67 0.70 -3.97
N ALA A 78 7.98 1.98 -3.74
CA ALA A 78 7.09 3.07 -4.15
C ALA A 78 6.79 3.02 -5.64
N ARG A 79 7.78 2.66 -6.44
CA ARG A 79 7.63 2.55 -7.89
C ARG A 79 6.51 1.61 -8.29
N TYR A 80 6.46 0.43 -7.66
CA TYR A 80 5.43 -0.56 -7.99
C TYR A 80 4.06 -0.13 -7.50
N LEU A 81 4.00 0.53 -6.35
CA LEU A 81 2.74 1.10 -5.86
C LEU A 81 2.20 2.15 -6.84
N ASN A 82 3.07 3.02 -7.34
CA ASN A 82 2.69 4.04 -8.30
C ASN A 82 2.25 3.43 -9.63
N ASP A 83 2.99 2.44 -10.13
CA ASP A 83 2.65 1.79 -11.40
C ASP A 83 1.25 1.15 -11.33
N ILE A 84 0.92 0.54 -10.21
CA ILE A 84 -0.39 -0.11 -10.05
C ILE A 84 -1.49 0.93 -9.89
N THR A 85 -1.29 1.96 -9.09
CA THR A 85 -2.32 2.98 -8.91
C THR A 85 -2.60 3.73 -10.21
N ASP A 86 -1.62 3.85 -11.10
CA ASP A 86 -1.84 4.46 -12.41
C ASP A 86 -2.80 3.64 -13.30
N GLN A 87 -2.97 2.35 -13.01
CA GLN A 87 -3.88 1.48 -13.75
C GLN A 87 -5.31 1.50 -13.20
N VAL A 88 -5.51 2.10 -12.03
CA VAL A 88 -6.80 2.14 -11.35
C VAL A 88 -7.45 3.51 -11.61
N GLU A 89 -8.77 3.55 -11.76
CA GLU A 89 -9.45 4.81 -12.06
C GLU A 89 -9.86 5.59 -10.81
N LYS A 90 -10.48 4.94 -9.84
CA LYS A 90 -11.02 5.62 -8.65
C LYS A 90 -10.54 5.01 -7.35
N ASP A 91 -10.89 3.77 -7.08
CA ASP A 91 -10.59 3.10 -5.83
C ASP A 91 -9.76 1.86 -6.09
N VAL A 92 -8.81 1.62 -5.20
CA VAL A 92 -7.93 0.45 -5.27
C VAL A 92 -8.20 -0.44 -4.07
N GLU A 93 -8.21 -1.75 -4.31
CA GLU A 93 -8.37 -2.75 -3.27
C GLU A 93 -7.10 -3.57 -3.16
N PHE A 94 -6.58 -3.68 -1.94
CA PHE A 94 -5.43 -4.53 -1.62
C PHE A 94 -5.92 -5.69 -0.77
N ALA A 95 -5.57 -6.90 -1.17
CA ALA A 95 -5.86 -8.09 -0.39
C ALA A 95 -4.55 -8.67 0.12
N PHE A 96 -4.36 -8.63 1.44
CA PHE A 96 -3.13 -9.05 2.10
C PHE A 96 -3.30 -10.42 2.78
N SER A 97 -2.22 -11.18 2.83
CA SER A 97 -2.13 -12.37 3.66
C SER A 97 -1.26 -12.09 4.88
N ASP A 98 0.06 -11.95 4.67
CA ASP A 98 0.99 -11.57 5.73
C ASP A 98 2.09 -10.67 5.15
N SER A 99 3.09 -10.32 5.97
CA SER A 99 4.12 -9.35 5.57
C SER A 99 5.14 -9.90 4.56
N SER A 100 5.11 -11.20 4.30
CA SER A 100 6.05 -11.84 3.37
C SER A 100 5.38 -12.48 2.16
N ALA A 101 4.05 -12.58 2.16
CA ALA A 101 3.31 -13.20 1.07
C ALA A 101 2.91 -12.16 0.02
N PRO A 102 2.72 -12.58 -1.25
CA PRO A 102 2.26 -11.67 -2.29
C PRO A 102 0.93 -11.03 -1.95
N THR A 103 0.78 -9.77 -2.33
CA THR A 103 -0.45 -9.00 -2.16
C THR A 103 -1.17 -8.90 -3.50
N ILE A 104 -2.48 -9.13 -3.48
CA ILE A 104 -3.30 -8.98 -4.68
C ILE A 104 -3.89 -7.58 -4.68
N VAL A 105 -3.80 -6.90 -5.82
CA VAL A 105 -4.34 -5.55 -6.00
C VAL A 105 -5.38 -5.58 -7.11
N ARG A 106 -6.50 -4.91 -6.89
CA ARG A 106 -7.59 -4.81 -7.86
C ARG A 106 -8.06 -3.39 -7.98
N ASP A 107 -8.58 -3.08 -9.18
CA ASP A 107 -9.42 -1.91 -9.37
C ASP A 107 -10.84 -2.29 -8.92
N VAL A 108 -11.41 -1.54 -7.98
CA VAL A 108 -12.75 -1.83 -7.45
C VAL A 108 -13.80 -1.79 -8.56
N ASP A 109 -13.63 -0.88 -9.53
CA ASP A 109 -14.55 -0.73 -10.66
C ASP A 109 -14.33 -1.77 -11.77
N SER A 110 -13.17 -2.44 -11.76
CA SER A 110 -12.82 -3.46 -12.76
C SER A 110 -12.19 -4.67 -12.07
N PRO A 111 -12.97 -5.41 -11.26
CA PRO A 111 -12.38 -6.46 -10.39
C PRO A 111 -11.81 -7.65 -11.16
N SER A 112 -12.06 -7.77 -12.45
CA SER A 112 -11.43 -8.82 -13.27
C SER A 112 -9.95 -8.54 -13.54
N ALA A 113 -9.50 -7.29 -13.42
CA ALA A 113 -8.09 -6.94 -13.59
C ALA A 113 -7.37 -7.13 -12.25
N LEU A 114 -6.44 -8.07 -12.21
CA LEU A 114 -5.68 -8.40 -11.01
C LEU A 114 -4.21 -8.07 -11.21
N TYR A 115 -3.60 -7.53 -10.16
CA TYR A 115 -2.17 -7.28 -10.10
C TYR A 115 -1.60 -7.95 -8.86
N VAL A 116 -0.39 -8.44 -8.95
CA VAL A 116 0.30 -9.07 -7.81
C VAL A 116 1.51 -8.26 -7.44
N LEU A 117 1.59 -7.86 -6.17
CA LEU A 117 2.72 -7.13 -5.62
C LEU A 117 3.50 -8.02 -4.68
N MET A 118 4.80 -8.11 -4.91
CA MET A 118 5.68 -8.78 -3.97
C MET A 118 6.16 -7.79 -2.93
N PRO A 119 6.03 -8.13 -1.63
CA PRO A 119 6.50 -7.22 -0.59
C PRO A 119 8.02 -7.24 -0.47
N MET A 120 8.56 -6.20 0.16
CA MET A 120 9.97 -6.14 0.49
C MET A 120 10.14 -5.96 1.99
N ARG A 121 11.31 -6.31 2.50
CA ARG A 121 11.63 -6.11 3.92
C ARG A 121 11.78 -4.63 4.24
N VAL A 122 11.18 -4.24 5.33
CA VAL A 122 11.29 -2.87 5.85
C VAL A 122 11.54 -2.89 7.35
#